data_69cb19cfedef4cf099029989af44bc1d
#
_entry.id   69cb19cfedef4cf099029989af44bc1d
#
_cell.length_a   1.000
_cell.length_b   1.000
_cell.length_c   1.000
_cell.angle_alpha   90.00
_cell.angle_beta   90.00
_cell.angle_gamma   90.00
#
_symmetry.space_group_name_H-M   'P 1'
#
loop_
_entity.id
_entity.type
_entity.pdbx_description
1 polymer ?
#
loop_
_entity_poly.entity_id
_entity_poly.type
_entity_poly.pdbx_seq_one_letter_code
_entity_poly.pdbx_strand_id
1 'polypeptide(L)'
;MTPDDLDGWIPSRIRWRDGDPVVEWRWLGECRFTEPFHSETLNRALRNPFALLFRRETPMEALRVRAGRHPGLTPTGFIFHMSRCGSTLIGQGLSVSSENVVISEAPVLDSLLRGGAPSVGKPFIGKPLDPQQRIAWLRWLIAALGQKRTGQETRYFIKLDCWHVPWLPLLRTAFPDVPWIFLYRDPVEVLASHEALPALWRVPGMLSPELIGMDLVAVRQMDRLEYCARVLGKVCESALSFQADRQGKFVNYTELPEAIWTTIASHFGMQLSPGEIAVMRDKVKFDAKVPGLRFTNDSEAKRRRASAHAATLAERWLAPVYRDLERARTEQNHPVADRV
;
A
#
# COMPACT_ATOMS: atom_id res chain seq x y z
N MET A 1 27.78 17.03 3.46
CA MET A 1 27.38 15.60 3.60
C MET A 1 27.24 15.06 2.20
N THR A 2 28.03 14.09 1.83
CA THR A 2 27.98 13.49 0.48
C THR A 2 26.85 12.44 0.44
N PRO A 3 26.21 12.18 -0.71
CA PRO A 3 25.20 11.13 -0.86
C PRO A 3 25.71 9.72 -0.52
N ASP A 4 27.02 9.52 -0.57
CA ASP A 4 27.70 8.25 -0.24
C ASP A 4 27.60 7.92 1.27
N ASP A 5 27.29 8.91 2.11
CA ASP A 5 27.06 8.74 3.55
C ASP A 5 25.70 8.09 3.89
N LEU A 6 24.87 7.76 2.89
CA LEU A 6 23.52 7.20 3.11
C LEU A 6 23.44 5.69 2.86
N ASP A 7 24.56 4.98 2.73
CA ASP A 7 24.56 3.53 2.61
C ASP A 7 24.07 2.87 3.89
N GLY A 8 23.15 1.91 3.75
CA GLY A 8 22.42 1.32 4.87
C GLY A 8 21.29 2.16 5.44
N TRP A 9 21.13 3.43 5.01
CA TRP A 9 20.04 4.28 5.43
C TRP A 9 18.82 4.15 4.51
N ILE A 10 17.63 4.34 5.08
CA ILE A 10 16.37 4.35 4.35
C ILE A 10 15.56 5.61 4.70
N PRO A 11 14.89 6.23 3.73
CA PRO A 11 13.97 7.32 4.04
C PRO A 11 12.79 6.78 4.84
N SER A 12 12.48 7.43 5.96
CA SER A 12 11.44 6.97 6.90
C SER A 12 10.25 7.92 7.01
N ARG A 13 10.47 9.20 6.75
CA ARG A 13 9.45 10.25 6.81
C ARG A 13 9.88 11.48 6.01
N ILE A 14 8.89 12.25 5.51
CA ILE A 14 9.11 13.61 5.02
C ILE A 14 8.41 14.55 5.99
N ARG A 15 9.13 15.56 6.49
CA ARG A 15 8.59 16.64 7.30
C ARG A 15 8.69 17.97 6.55
N TRP A 16 7.80 18.86 6.87
CA TRP A 16 7.79 20.21 6.33
C TRP A 16 8.28 21.17 7.42
N ARG A 17 9.41 21.84 7.16
CA ARG A 17 9.98 22.89 8.03
C ARG A 17 9.97 24.20 7.27
N ASP A 18 9.31 25.20 7.81
CA ASP A 18 9.21 26.53 7.19
C ASP A 18 8.78 26.52 5.72
N GLY A 19 7.99 25.50 5.35
CA GLY A 19 7.52 25.29 3.97
C GLY A 19 8.41 24.41 3.10
N ASP A 20 9.59 24.04 3.57
CA ASP A 20 10.53 23.16 2.85
C ASP A 20 10.45 21.72 3.32
N PRO A 21 10.48 20.74 2.40
CA PRO A 21 10.46 19.33 2.75
C PRO A 21 11.83 18.83 3.16
N VAL A 22 11.88 18.14 4.29
CA VAL A 22 13.08 17.49 4.84
C VAL A 22 12.82 15.99 4.95
N VAL A 23 13.74 15.19 4.43
CA VAL A 23 13.69 13.72 4.49
C VAL A 23 14.39 13.24 5.75
N GLU A 24 13.67 12.53 6.60
CA GLU A 24 14.25 11.81 7.74
C GLU A 24 14.70 10.43 7.29
N TRP A 25 15.90 10.05 7.70
CA TRP A 25 16.51 8.76 7.41
C TRP A 25 16.68 7.94 8.67
N ARG A 26 16.48 6.62 8.54
CA ARG A 26 16.77 5.64 9.59
C ARG A 26 17.82 4.65 9.07
N TRP A 27 18.76 4.30 9.92
CA TRP A 27 19.72 3.27 9.57
C TRP A 27 19.05 1.89 9.68
N LEU A 28 19.13 1.11 8.61
CA LEU A 28 18.58 -0.23 8.52
C LEU A 28 19.68 -1.28 8.25
N GLY A 29 20.82 -0.85 7.69
CA GLY A 29 21.90 -1.76 7.28
C GLY A 29 21.41 -2.80 6.27
N GLU A 30 21.74 -4.05 6.50
CA GLU A 30 21.34 -5.20 5.67
C GLU A 30 19.99 -5.80 6.10
N CYS A 31 19.27 -5.14 7.01
CA CYS A 31 18.01 -5.65 7.52
C CYS A 31 16.95 -5.73 6.41
N ARG A 32 16.44 -6.93 6.13
CA ARG A 32 15.39 -7.19 5.16
C ARG A 32 14.01 -6.79 5.71
N PHE A 33 13.08 -6.45 4.80
CA PHE A 33 11.67 -6.19 5.13
C PHE A 33 10.89 -7.50 5.18
N THR A 34 10.75 -8.06 6.35
CA THR A 34 10.05 -9.34 6.60
C THR A 34 8.83 -9.20 7.50
N GLU A 35 8.65 -8.04 8.12
CA GLU A 35 7.50 -7.72 8.96
C GLU A 35 6.26 -7.37 8.11
N PRO A 36 5.05 -7.51 8.68
CA PRO A 36 3.79 -7.14 8.03
C PRO A 36 3.73 -5.70 7.52
N PHE A 37 4.40 -4.78 8.23
CA PHE A 37 4.43 -3.35 7.93
C PHE A 37 5.85 -2.78 7.97
N HIS A 38 6.11 -1.81 7.10
CA HIS A 38 7.40 -1.11 7.03
C HIS A 38 7.82 -0.51 8.38
N SER A 39 6.88 0.08 9.12
CA SER A 39 7.13 0.64 10.44
C SER A 39 7.62 -0.38 11.46
N GLU A 40 7.17 -1.63 11.37
CA GLU A 40 7.62 -2.71 12.25
C GLU A 40 9.06 -3.12 11.95
N THR A 41 9.46 -3.16 10.68
CA THR A 41 10.87 -3.36 10.30
C THR A 41 11.74 -2.24 10.87
N LEU A 42 11.32 -0.99 10.76
CA LEU A 42 12.06 0.13 11.35
C LEU A 42 12.14 0.01 12.87
N ASN A 43 11.06 -0.39 13.55
CA ASN A 43 11.04 -0.61 15.00
C ASN A 43 11.96 -1.76 15.41
N ARG A 44 12.03 -2.84 14.62
CA ARG A 44 12.98 -3.92 14.84
C ARG A 44 14.43 -3.44 14.73
N ALA A 45 14.72 -2.60 13.72
CA ALA A 45 16.05 -2.03 13.53
C ALA A 45 16.51 -1.19 14.73
N LEU A 46 15.60 -0.56 15.50
CA LEU A 46 15.93 0.20 16.71
C LEU A 46 16.50 -0.65 17.86
N ARG A 47 16.48 -1.98 17.75
CA ARG A 47 17.21 -2.86 18.67
C ARG A 47 18.74 -2.73 18.49
N ASN A 48 19.21 -2.24 17.35
CA ASN A 48 20.59 -1.89 17.13
C ASN A 48 20.88 -0.51 17.75
N PRO A 49 21.87 -0.36 18.66
CA PRO A 49 22.20 0.92 19.28
C PRO A 49 22.52 2.03 18.27
N PHE A 50 23.19 1.71 17.16
CA PHE A 50 23.47 2.69 16.12
C PHE A 50 22.17 3.25 15.51
N ALA A 51 21.22 2.39 15.12
CA ALA A 51 19.93 2.81 14.57
C ALA A 51 19.07 3.61 15.58
N LEU A 52 19.23 3.30 16.87
CA LEU A 52 18.53 4.01 17.95
C LEU A 52 19.08 5.42 18.16
N LEU A 53 20.41 5.57 18.20
CA LEU A 53 21.09 6.82 18.56
C LEU A 53 21.21 7.77 17.36
N PHE A 54 21.45 7.24 16.16
CA PHE A 54 21.74 8.08 14.99
C PHE A 54 20.53 8.21 14.08
N ARG A 55 20.25 9.44 13.74
CA ARG A 55 19.24 9.84 12.76
C ARG A 55 19.87 10.84 11.82
N ARG A 56 19.39 10.84 10.56
CA ARG A 56 19.85 11.81 9.57
C ARG A 56 18.66 12.55 8.99
N GLU A 57 18.90 13.78 8.60
CA GLU A 57 17.96 14.62 7.88
C GLU A 57 18.67 15.23 6.68
N THR A 58 17.98 15.30 5.55
CA THR A 58 18.50 15.89 4.33
C THR A 58 17.40 16.65 3.59
N PRO A 59 17.75 17.65 2.76
CA PRO A 59 16.82 18.16 1.76
C PRO A 59 16.36 17.04 0.78
N MET A 60 15.25 17.26 0.06
CA MET A 60 14.75 16.35 -0.98
C MET A 60 15.76 16.10 -2.09
N GLU A 61 16.65 17.07 -2.33
CA GLU A 61 17.72 16.96 -3.31
C GLU A 61 18.67 15.77 -3.07
N ALA A 62 18.85 15.36 -1.82
CA ALA A 62 19.63 14.16 -1.51
C ALA A 62 19.03 12.88 -2.08
N LEU A 63 17.69 12.79 -2.16
CA LEU A 63 17.02 11.67 -2.85
C LEU A 63 17.33 11.65 -4.34
N ARG A 64 17.33 12.82 -5.00
CA ARG A 64 17.68 12.96 -6.42
C ARG A 64 19.11 12.47 -6.69
N VAL A 65 20.05 12.99 -5.93
CA VAL A 65 21.47 12.62 -6.10
C VAL A 65 21.68 11.14 -5.84
N ARG A 66 21.02 10.60 -4.78
CA ARG A 66 21.10 9.16 -4.48
C ARG A 66 20.48 8.32 -5.59
N ALA A 67 19.30 8.68 -6.10
CA ALA A 67 18.66 7.95 -7.19
C ALA A 67 19.53 7.92 -8.47
N GLY A 68 20.30 8.99 -8.75
CA GLY A 68 21.21 9.03 -9.86
C GLY A 68 22.46 8.14 -9.71
N ARG A 69 22.96 7.97 -8.47
CA ARG A 69 24.14 7.14 -8.18
C ARG A 69 23.78 5.67 -7.85
N HIS A 70 22.67 5.49 -7.16
CA HIS A 70 22.17 4.20 -6.66
C HIS A 70 20.67 4.09 -6.99
N PRO A 71 20.31 3.75 -8.25
CA PRO A 71 18.93 3.83 -8.72
C PRO A 71 17.99 2.85 -8.00
N GLY A 72 18.52 1.86 -7.27
CA GLY A 72 17.72 0.83 -6.66
C GLY A 72 17.05 -0.10 -7.69
N LEU A 73 16.17 -0.97 -7.23
CA LEU A 73 15.37 -1.81 -8.10
C LEU A 73 14.18 -1.02 -8.65
N THR A 74 13.87 -1.22 -9.92
CA THR A 74 12.58 -0.79 -10.49
C THR A 74 11.46 -1.61 -9.83
N PRO A 75 10.32 -1.02 -9.46
CA PRO A 75 9.21 -1.78 -8.92
C PRO A 75 8.76 -2.88 -9.89
N THR A 76 8.65 -4.10 -9.39
CA THR A 76 8.08 -5.25 -10.10
C THR A 76 6.55 -5.19 -10.09
N GLY A 77 5.96 -4.61 -9.04
CA GLY A 77 4.53 -4.45 -8.96
C GLY A 77 4.06 -3.58 -7.79
N PHE A 78 2.92 -2.92 -7.99
CA PHE A 78 2.22 -2.20 -6.95
C PHE A 78 1.02 -3.00 -6.44
N ILE A 79 0.82 -2.99 -5.12
CA ILE A 79 -0.30 -3.68 -4.46
C ILE A 79 -1.20 -2.65 -3.82
N PHE A 80 -2.34 -2.41 -4.44
CA PHE A 80 -3.43 -1.59 -3.90
C PHE A 80 -4.50 -2.47 -3.29
N HIS A 81 -5.29 -1.94 -2.38
CA HIS A 81 -6.30 -2.72 -1.68
C HIS A 81 -7.36 -1.84 -1.00
N MET A 82 -8.55 -2.41 -0.76
CA MET A 82 -9.65 -1.72 -0.07
C MET A 82 -9.60 -1.77 1.46
N SER A 83 -8.50 -2.22 2.09
CA SER A 83 -8.41 -2.52 3.53
C SER A 83 -9.12 -3.83 3.93
N ARG A 84 -8.58 -4.52 4.96
CA ARG A 84 -9.15 -5.75 5.55
C ARG A 84 -9.45 -6.89 4.54
N CYS A 85 -8.83 -6.88 3.40
CA CYS A 85 -9.05 -7.80 2.29
C CYS A 85 -7.90 -8.81 2.06
N GLY A 86 -6.96 -8.96 3.00
CA GLY A 86 -5.89 -9.96 2.88
C GLY A 86 -4.59 -9.45 2.24
N SER A 87 -4.44 -8.15 1.95
CA SER A 87 -3.22 -7.59 1.35
C SER A 87 -1.95 -7.84 2.15
N THR A 88 -2.05 -7.94 3.49
CA THR A 88 -0.91 -8.29 4.35
C THR A 88 -0.45 -9.73 4.10
N LEU A 89 -1.37 -10.66 3.79
CA LEU A 89 -1.03 -12.03 3.44
C LEU A 89 -0.19 -12.08 2.15
N ILE A 90 -0.56 -11.27 1.13
CA ILE A 90 0.22 -11.14 -0.11
C ILE A 90 1.62 -10.62 0.21
N GLY A 91 1.72 -9.50 0.95
CA GLY A 91 3.02 -8.93 1.34
C GLY A 91 3.90 -9.92 2.09
N GLN A 92 3.33 -10.66 3.04
CA GLN A 92 4.05 -11.67 3.81
C GLN A 92 4.45 -12.89 2.96
N GLY A 93 3.59 -13.34 2.04
CA GLY A 93 3.93 -14.39 1.07
C GLY A 93 5.08 -14.00 0.16
N LEU A 94 5.12 -12.75 -0.33
CA LEU A 94 6.22 -12.25 -1.16
C LEU A 94 7.51 -12.03 -0.37
N SER A 95 7.45 -11.61 0.89
CA SER A 95 8.62 -11.24 1.70
C SER A 95 9.51 -12.41 2.12
N VAL A 96 9.04 -13.65 1.99
CA VAL A 96 9.83 -14.83 2.38
C VAL A 96 10.99 -15.10 1.42
N SER A 97 10.86 -14.76 0.14
CA SER A 97 11.95 -14.89 -0.82
C SER A 97 13.05 -13.88 -0.54
N SER A 98 14.32 -14.34 -0.53
CA SER A 98 15.48 -13.47 -0.40
C SER A 98 15.68 -12.55 -1.61
N GLU A 99 15.08 -12.89 -2.73
CA GLU A 99 15.13 -12.10 -3.95
C GLU A 99 14.16 -10.91 -3.96
N ASN A 100 13.29 -10.79 -2.95
CA ASN A 100 12.25 -9.77 -2.92
C ASN A 100 12.54 -8.66 -1.91
N VAL A 101 12.45 -7.41 -2.36
CA VAL A 101 12.20 -6.26 -1.50
C VAL A 101 10.69 -6.03 -1.45
N VAL A 102 10.10 -6.05 -0.25
CA VAL A 102 8.65 -5.83 -0.08
C VAL A 102 8.42 -4.67 0.89
N ILE A 103 8.05 -3.52 0.34
CA ILE A 103 7.74 -2.32 1.14
C ILE A 103 6.23 -2.28 1.40
N SER A 104 5.83 -2.40 2.66
CA SER A 104 4.41 -2.45 3.06
C SER A 104 4.01 -1.22 3.85
N GLU A 105 3.15 -0.38 3.27
CA GLU A 105 2.53 0.78 3.91
C GLU A 105 3.57 1.70 4.57
N ALA A 106 4.54 2.16 3.76
CA ALA A 106 5.64 3.00 4.25
C ALA A 106 5.16 4.42 4.58
N PRO A 107 5.30 4.90 5.84
CA PRO A 107 4.85 6.24 6.23
C PRO A 107 5.47 7.37 5.43
N VAL A 108 6.64 7.16 4.85
CA VAL A 108 7.31 8.15 4.01
C VAL A 108 6.58 8.36 2.68
N LEU A 109 5.95 7.32 2.12
CA LEU A 109 5.09 7.43 0.93
C LEU A 109 3.82 8.22 1.27
N ASP A 110 3.17 7.92 2.40
CA ASP A 110 2.02 8.70 2.89
C ASP A 110 2.40 10.17 3.10
N SER A 111 3.58 10.43 3.69
CA SER A 111 4.09 11.80 3.90
C SER A 111 4.28 12.56 2.58
N LEU A 112 4.72 11.90 1.51
CA LEU A 112 4.89 12.50 0.19
C LEU A 112 3.54 12.71 -0.51
N LEU A 113 2.73 11.67 -0.58
CA LEU A 113 1.45 11.70 -1.30
C LEU A 113 0.48 12.71 -0.70
N ARG A 114 0.42 12.79 0.63
CA ARG A 114 -0.40 13.77 1.37
C ARG A 114 0.31 15.08 1.63
N GLY A 115 1.62 15.14 1.41
CA GLY A 115 2.41 16.34 1.60
C GLY A 115 1.91 17.50 0.76
N GLY A 116 1.79 18.67 1.36
CA GLY A 116 1.18 19.84 0.75
C GLY A 116 -0.34 19.92 0.90
N ALA A 117 -0.99 18.93 1.52
CA ALA A 117 -2.41 19.02 1.87
C ALA A 117 -2.59 19.49 3.32
N PRO A 118 -3.63 20.28 3.61
CA PRO A 118 -4.00 20.62 4.97
C PRO A 118 -4.24 19.34 5.78
N SER A 119 -3.60 19.18 6.92
CA SER A 119 -3.97 18.14 7.87
C SER A 119 -5.04 18.67 8.83
N VAL A 120 -5.88 17.77 9.34
CA VAL A 120 -6.96 18.14 10.26
C VAL A 120 -6.42 18.98 11.43
N GLY A 121 -6.97 20.18 11.61
CA GLY A 121 -6.63 21.08 12.70
C GLY A 121 -5.34 21.88 12.55
N LYS A 122 -4.61 21.72 11.42
CA LYS A 122 -3.43 22.56 11.12
C LYS A 122 -3.52 23.07 9.68
N PRO A 123 -3.46 24.40 9.48
CA PRO A 123 -3.31 24.93 8.13
C PRO A 123 -2.01 24.41 7.51
N PHE A 124 -2.04 24.09 6.25
CA PHE A 124 -0.81 23.81 5.52
C PHE A 124 0.03 25.10 5.44
N ILE A 125 1.25 25.03 5.95
CA ILE A 125 2.21 26.11 5.87
C ILE A 125 3.21 25.71 4.80
N GLY A 126 2.86 25.93 3.53
CA GLY A 126 3.72 25.62 2.40
C GLY A 126 3.06 25.95 1.07
N LYS A 127 3.82 25.89 -0.02
CA LYS A 127 3.25 25.99 -1.36
C LYS A 127 2.68 24.62 -1.78
N PRO A 128 1.53 24.58 -2.44
CA PRO A 128 1.06 23.34 -3.07
C PRO A 128 2.16 22.77 -3.96
N LEU A 129 2.40 21.46 -3.85
CA LEU A 129 3.39 20.80 -4.70
C LEU A 129 2.93 20.82 -6.16
N ASP A 130 3.82 21.31 -7.02
CA ASP A 130 3.66 21.14 -8.46
C ASP A 130 3.53 19.64 -8.82
N PRO A 131 2.60 19.23 -9.68
CA PRO A 131 2.42 17.84 -10.06
C PRO A 131 3.67 17.16 -10.63
N GLN A 132 4.46 17.88 -11.45
CA GLN A 132 5.70 17.34 -12.03
C GLN A 132 6.77 17.14 -10.95
N GLN A 133 6.88 18.09 -10.02
CA GLN A 133 7.79 17.97 -8.88
C GLN A 133 7.39 16.78 -7.99
N ARG A 134 6.08 16.56 -7.76
CA ARG A 134 5.59 15.40 -6.98
C ARG A 134 5.93 14.08 -7.66
N ILE A 135 5.79 13.99 -8.99
CA ILE A 135 6.19 12.82 -9.79
C ILE A 135 7.70 12.57 -9.65
N ALA A 136 8.52 13.60 -9.79
CA ALA A 136 9.97 13.47 -9.65
C ALA A 136 10.36 12.97 -8.25
N TRP A 137 9.80 13.57 -7.21
CA TRP A 137 10.04 13.16 -5.82
C TRP A 137 9.58 11.73 -5.53
N LEU A 138 8.45 11.33 -6.09
CA LEU A 138 7.93 9.96 -5.96
C LEU A 138 8.90 8.95 -6.58
N ARG A 139 9.43 9.26 -7.77
CA ARG A 139 10.44 8.41 -8.43
C ARG A 139 11.71 8.28 -7.61
N TRP A 140 12.24 9.37 -7.07
CA TRP A 140 13.44 9.34 -6.24
C TRP A 140 13.23 8.60 -4.92
N LEU A 141 12.07 8.80 -4.31
CA LEU A 141 11.72 8.12 -3.06
C LEU A 141 11.56 6.61 -3.28
N ILE A 142 10.87 6.20 -4.33
CA ILE A 142 10.70 4.79 -4.66
C ILE A 142 12.04 4.14 -4.98
N ALA A 143 12.93 4.80 -5.71
CA ALA A 143 14.30 4.34 -5.94
C ALA A 143 15.09 4.16 -4.63
N ALA A 144 14.96 5.11 -3.68
CA ALA A 144 15.62 5.01 -2.39
C ALA A 144 15.07 3.88 -1.50
N LEU A 145 13.76 3.60 -1.58
CA LEU A 145 13.13 2.47 -0.88
C LEU A 145 13.50 1.11 -1.50
N GLY A 146 13.74 1.06 -2.81
CA GLY A 146 14.07 -0.13 -3.58
C GLY A 146 15.55 -0.54 -3.56
N GLN A 147 16.36 0.02 -2.64
CA GLN A 147 17.76 -0.37 -2.50
C GLN A 147 17.89 -1.82 -2.02
N LYS A 148 18.80 -2.58 -2.64
CA LYS A 148 19.14 -3.93 -2.21
C LYS A 148 19.71 -3.90 -0.79
N ARG A 149 19.38 -4.89 0.03
CA ARG A 149 19.85 -5.03 1.41
C ARG A 149 20.96 -6.07 1.53
N THR A 150 20.80 -7.17 0.84
CA THR A 150 21.73 -8.32 0.88
C THR A 150 22.48 -8.52 -0.45
N GLY A 151 22.08 -7.75 -1.49
CA GLY A 151 22.62 -7.90 -2.84
C GLY A 151 21.94 -8.98 -3.68
N GLN A 152 21.14 -9.85 -3.07
CA GLN A 152 20.45 -10.96 -3.76
C GLN A 152 19.13 -10.55 -4.39
N GLU A 153 18.58 -9.40 -3.99
CA GLU A 153 17.25 -8.97 -4.41
C GLU A 153 17.23 -8.60 -5.90
N THR A 154 16.22 -9.10 -6.58
CA THR A 154 15.98 -8.89 -8.02
C THR A 154 14.59 -8.33 -8.30
N ARG A 155 13.67 -8.43 -7.34
CA ARG A 155 12.27 -8.03 -7.45
C ARG A 155 11.90 -7.05 -6.34
N TYR A 156 11.06 -6.08 -6.65
CA TYR A 156 10.66 -5.03 -5.74
C TYR A 156 9.15 -4.80 -5.78
N PHE A 157 8.47 -4.95 -4.64
CA PHE A 157 7.03 -4.79 -4.50
C PHE A 157 6.71 -3.69 -3.50
N ILE A 158 5.71 -2.89 -3.81
CA ILE A 158 5.23 -1.82 -2.93
C ILE A 158 3.76 -2.04 -2.66
N LYS A 159 3.42 -2.36 -1.42
CA LYS A 159 2.05 -2.38 -0.93
C LYS A 159 1.75 -1.02 -0.31
N LEU A 160 0.77 -0.31 -0.90
CA LEU A 160 0.36 1.00 -0.45
C LEU A 160 -0.75 0.91 0.60
N ASP A 161 -1.00 2.01 1.33
CA ASP A 161 -2.17 2.14 2.18
C ASP A 161 -3.45 2.20 1.33
N CYS A 162 -4.58 1.76 1.89
CA CYS A 162 -5.84 1.72 1.12
C CYS A 162 -6.30 3.12 0.67
N TRP A 163 -6.01 4.16 1.43
CA TRP A 163 -6.31 5.54 1.05
C TRP A 163 -5.35 6.15 0.02
N HIS A 164 -4.35 5.39 -0.44
CA HIS A 164 -3.47 5.81 -1.52
C HIS A 164 -4.03 5.47 -2.92
N VAL A 165 -5.11 4.71 -3.03
CA VAL A 165 -5.71 4.35 -4.33
C VAL A 165 -6.10 5.56 -5.17
N PRO A 166 -6.67 6.66 -4.61
CA PRO A 166 -6.91 7.89 -5.36
C PRO A 166 -5.65 8.53 -5.99
N TRP A 167 -4.46 8.14 -5.56
CA TRP A 167 -3.18 8.55 -6.15
C TRP A 167 -2.70 7.63 -7.29
N LEU A 168 -3.50 6.62 -7.66
CA LEU A 168 -3.18 5.72 -8.77
C LEU A 168 -2.85 6.47 -10.07
N PRO A 169 -3.57 7.56 -10.48
CA PRO A 169 -3.19 8.35 -11.66
C PRO A 169 -1.75 8.88 -11.59
N LEU A 170 -1.32 9.36 -10.42
CA LEU A 170 0.03 9.87 -10.22
C LEU A 170 1.08 8.74 -10.33
N LEU A 171 0.81 7.57 -9.73
CA LEU A 171 1.70 6.42 -9.82
C LEU A 171 1.79 5.89 -11.25
N ARG A 172 0.67 5.87 -11.99
CA ARG A 172 0.66 5.49 -13.41
C ARG A 172 1.48 6.45 -14.28
N THR A 173 1.39 7.75 -13.99
CA THR A 173 2.24 8.75 -14.69
C THR A 173 3.72 8.59 -14.34
N ALA A 174 4.02 8.29 -13.07
CA ALA A 174 5.41 8.08 -12.62
C ALA A 174 6.01 6.76 -13.14
N PHE A 175 5.21 5.70 -13.24
CA PHE A 175 5.61 4.32 -13.56
C PHE A 175 4.61 3.68 -14.51
N PRO A 176 4.55 4.09 -15.80
CA PRO A 176 3.53 3.64 -16.75
C PRO A 176 3.58 2.14 -17.05
N ASP A 177 4.77 1.53 -16.98
CA ASP A 177 4.98 0.13 -17.37
C ASP A 177 4.91 -0.85 -16.18
N VAL A 178 4.83 -0.33 -14.95
CA VAL A 178 4.79 -1.19 -13.75
C VAL A 178 3.38 -1.74 -13.55
N PRO A 179 3.22 -3.07 -13.51
CA PRO A 179 1.92 -3.68 -13.25
C PRO A 179 1.44 -3.42 -11.82
N TRP A 180 0.13 -3.42 -11.64
CA TRP A 180 -0.49 -3.23 -10.35
C TRP A 180 -1.68 -4.17 -10.15
N ILE A 181 -1.97 -4.49 -8.88
CA ILE A 181 -3.18 -5.20 -8.50
C ILE A 181 -4.03 -4.34 -7.57
N PHE A 182 -5.35 -4.54 -7.60
CA PHE A 182 -6.27 -4.06 -6.59
C PHE A 182 -6.97 -5.23 -5.92
N LEU A 183 -6.66 -5.44 -4.65
CA LEU A 183 -7.26 -6.49 -3.84
C LEU A 183 -8.49 -5.97 -3.10
N TYR A 184 -9.59 -6.70 -3.22
CA TYR A 184 -10.86 -6.38 -2.57
C TYR A 184 -11.53 -7.63 -1.98
N ARG A 185 -12.56 -7.40 -1.17
CA ARG A 185 -13.26 -8.45 -0.40
C ARG A 185 -14.74 -8.08 -0.24
N ASP A 186 -15.57 -9.06 0.10
CA ASP A 186 -16.98 -8.87 0.44
C ASP A 186 -17.18 -7.67 1.38
N PRO A 187 -18.06 -6.71 1.04
CA PRO A 187 -18.26 -5.47 1.79
C PRO A 187 -18.68 -5.68 3.24
N VAL A 188 -19.55 -6.66 3.49
CA VAL A 188 -20.05 -6.97 4.85
C VAL A 188 -18.90 -7.48 5.73
N GLU A 189 -18.06 -8.36 5.19
CA GLU A 189 -16.89 -8.90 5.90
C GLU A 189 -15.87 -7.81 6.23
N VAL A 190 -15.68 -6.85 5.31
CA VAL A 190 -14.78 -5.71 5.50
C VAL A 190 -15.30 -4.80 6.59
N LEU A 191 -16.58 -4.39 6.57
CA LEU A 191 -17.14 -3.51 7.58
C LEU A 191 -17.22 -4.21 8.95
N ALA A 192 -17.59 -5.48 9.03
CA ALA A 192 -17.54 -6.25 10.27
C ALA A 192 -16.13 -6.32 10.87
N SER A 193 -15.11 -6.43 10.02
CA SER A 193 -13.70 -6.37 10.47
C SER A 193 -13.31 -5.00 11.01
N HIS A 194 -13.86 -3.92 10.45
CA HIS A 194 -13.64 -2.56 10.94
C HIS A 194 -14.43 -2.24 12.21
N GLU A 195 -15.59 -2.82 12.42
CA GLU A 195 -16.31 -2.74 13.70
C GLU A 195 -15.49 -3.37 14.83
N ALA A 196 -15.00 -4.59 14.60
CA ALA A 196 -14.26 -5.35 15.61
C ALA A 196 -12.89 -4.74 15.96
N LEU A 197 -12.18 -4.21 14.97
CA LEU A 197 -10.85 -3.62 15.14
C LEU A 197 -10.75 -2.32 14.34
N PRO A 198 -11.14 -1.18 14.92
CA PRO A 198 -11.11 0.11 14.26
C PRO A 198 -9.69 0.54 13.85
N ALA A 199 -9.52 0.99 12.62
CA ALA A 199 -8.30 1.65 12.15
C ALA A 199 -8.37 3.17 12.43
N LEU A 200 -7.20 3.80 12.67
CA LEU A 200 -7.13 5.22 13.02
C LEU A 200 -7.71 6.13 11.93
N TRP A 201 -7.50 5.81 10.66
CA TRP A 201 -8.00 6.59 9.53
C TRP A 201 -9.54 6.67 9.44
N ARG A 202 -10.27 5.78 10.16
CA ARG A 202 -11.73 5.82 10.27
C ARG A 202 -12.26 6.98 11.12
N VAL A 203 -11.39 7.70 11.80
CA VAL A 203 -11.82 8.93 12.50
C VAL A 203 -12.14 9.98 11.45
N PRO A 204 -13.39 10.50 11.41
CA PRO A 204 -13.79 11.51 10.44
C PRO A 204 -12.83 12.70 10.45
N GLY A 205 -12.34 13.09 9.27
CA GLY A 205 -11.38 14.17 9.11
C GLY A 205 -9.90 13.77 9.20
N MET A 206 -9.56 12.50 9.44
CA MET A 206 -8.15 12.02 9.38
C MET A 206 -7.62 11.93 7.94
N LEU A 207 -8.49 11.72 6.98
CA LEU A 207 -8.17 11.82 5.55
C LEU A 207 -8.65 13.19 5.02
N SER A 208 -7.91 13.74 4.08
CA SER A 208 -8.28 14.99 3.44
C SER A 208 -9.61 14.84 2.70
N PRO A 209 -10.57 15.77 2.89
CA PRO A 209 -11.85 15.74 2.20
C PRO A 209 -11.71 15.74 0.68
N GLU A 210 -10.71 16.43 0.14
CA GLU A 210 -10.43 16.49 -1.30
C GLU A 210 -10.07 15.10 -1.84
N LEU A 211 -9.33 14.30 -1.05
CA LEU A 211 -8.92 12.95 -1.44
C LEU A 211 -10.11 12.00 -1.56
N ILE A 212 -11.10 12.18 -0.68
CA ILE A 212 -12.27 11.31 -0.60
C ILE A 212 -13.53 11.92 -1.24
N GLY A 213 -13.44 13.16 -1.75
CA GLY A 213 -14.54 13.85 -2.42
C GLY A 213 -15.75 14.12 -1.51
N MET A 214 -15.52 14.35 -0.22
CA MET A 214 -16.58 14.63 0.74
C MET A 214 -16.41 16.01 1.40
N ASP A 215 -17.52 16.70 1.68
CA ASP A 215 -17.50 17.95 2.41
C ASP A 215 -17.08 17.76 3.87
N LEU A 216 -16.23 18.66 4.40
CA LEU A 216 -15.68 18.57 5.74
C LEU A 216 -16.74 18.67 6.84
N VAL A 217 -17.78 19.49 6.63
CA VAL A 217 -18.87 19.66 7.62
C VAL A 217 -19.67 18.38 7.72
N ALA A 218 -20.05 17.81 6.56
CA ALA A 218 -20.76 16.53 6.50
C ALA A 218 -19.94 15.39 7.12
N VAL A 219 -18.63 15.34 6.83
CA VAL A 219 -17.72 14.33 7.38
C VAL A 219 -17.67 14.38 8.92
N ARG A 220 -17.63 15.58 9.54
CA ARG A 220 -17.55 15.71 11.02
C ARG A 220 -18.79 15.22 11.75
N GLN A 221 -19.95 15.23 11.10
CA GLN A 221 -21.23 14.79 11.66
C GLN A 221 -21.54 13.32 11.37
N MET A 222 -20.70 12.67 10.58
CA MET A 222 -20.92 11.31 10.08
C MET A 222 -20.56 10.26 11.14
N ASP A 223 -21.36 9.21 11.23
CA ASP A 223 -20.98 8.01 11.97
C ASP A 223 -19.67 7.43 11.43
N ARG A 224 -18.83 6.92 12.35
CA ARG A 224 -17.49 6.41 11.99
C ARG A 224 -17.54 5.23 11.04
N LEU A 225 -18.55 4.38 11.12
CA LEU A 225 -18.67 3.23 10.23
C LEU A 225 -19.20 3.66 8.86
N GLU A 226 -20.14 4.61 8.82
CA GLU A 226 -20.59 5.23 7.57
C GLU A 226 -19.44 5.97 6.87
N TYR A 227 -18.67 6.75 7.61
CA TYR A 227 -17.46 7.39 7.06
C TYR A 227 -16.51 6.36 6.46
N CYS A 228 -16.26 5.25 7.18
CA CYS A 228 -15.45 4.14 6.69
C CYS A 228 -16.01 3.56 5.38
N ALA A 229 -17.32 3.27 5.33
CA ALA A 229 -17.96 2.70 4.15
C ALA A 229 -17.84 3.63 2.93
N ARG A 230 -18.06 4.94 3.10
CA ARG A 230 -17.94 5.93 2.02
C ARG A 230 -16.49 6.09 1.54
N VAL A 231 -15.52 6.13 2.45
CA VAL A 231 -14.09 6.16 2.07
C VAL A 231 -13.71 4.92 1.25
N LEU A 232 -14.13 3.74 1.71
CA LEU A 232 -13.85 2.49 0.99
C LEU A 232 -14.57 2.42 -0.36
N GLY A 233 -15.79 2.94 -0.45
CA GLY A 233 -16.49 3.11 -1.72
C GLY A 233 -15.66 3.95 -2.70
N LYS A 234 -15.18 5.11 -2.24
CA LYS A 234 -14.33 5.99 -3.07
C LYS A 234 -13.00 5.34 -3.47
N VAL A 235 -12.39 4.57 -2.58
CA VAL A 235 -11.20 3.76 -2.87
C VAL A 235 -11.48 2.75 -3.99
N CYS A 236 -12.59 2.02 -3.90
CA CYS A 236 -12.99 1.04 -4.93
C CYS A 236 -13.33 1.72 -6.27
N GLU A 237 -14.08 2.82 -6.26
CA GLU A 237 -14.38 3.62 -7.46
C GLU A 237 -13.11 4.13 -8.14
N SER A 238 -12.14 4.60 -7.34
CA SER A 238 -10.86 5.08 -7.86
C SER A 238 -10.06 3.96 -8.54
N ALA A 239 -10.06 2.75 -7.99
CA ALA A 239 -9.43 1.60 -8.64
C ALA A 239 -10.19 1.19 -9.92
N LEU A 240 -11.52 1.15 -9.86
CA LEU A 240 -12.37 0.75 -10.98
C LEU A 240 -12.26 1.71 -12.16
N SER A 241 -12.01 3.00 -11.94
CA SER A 241 -11.80 3.97 -13.03
C SER A 241 -10.61 3.64 -13.92
N PHE A 242 -9.73 2.74 -13.47
CA PHE A 242 -8.58 2.21 -14.23
C PHE A 242 -8.81 0.78 -14.75
N GLN A 243 -10.05 0.29 -14.84
CA GLN A 243 -10.35 -1.07 -15.31
C GLN A 243 -9.84 -1.37 -16.74
N ALA A 244 -9.70 -0.33 -17.58
CA ALA A 244 -9.16 -0.45 -18.93
C ALA A 244 -7.62 -0.44 -18.99
N ASP A 245 -6.94 -0.16 -17.88
CA ASP A 245 -5.47 -0.19 -17.83
C ASP A 245 -4.98 -1.64 -17.89
N ARG A 246 -4.26 -2.00 -18.95
CA ARG A 246 -3.72 -3.35 -19.16
C ARG A 246 -2.69 -3.76 -18.10
N GLN A 247 -2.11 -2.80 -17.38
CA GLN A 247 -1.20 -3.08 -16.26
C GLN A 247 -1.95 -3.33 -14.95
N GLY A 248 -3.27 -3.18 -14.92
CA GLY A 248 -4.09 -3.37 -13.73
C GLY A 248 -4.76 -4.74 -13.68
N LYS A 249 -4.78 -5.36 -12.51
CA LYS A 249 -5.52 -6.60 -12.27
C LYS A 249 -6.34 -6.52 -10.99
N PHE A 250 -7.61 -6.85 -11.08
CA PHE A 250 -8.48 -6.99 -9.92
C PHE A 250 -8.38 -8.41 -9.35
N VAL A 251 -8.24 -8.51 -8.03
CA VAL A 251 -8.11 -9.80 -7.32
C VAL A 251 -9.10 -9.82 -6.16
N ASN A 252 -9.94 -10.83 -6.08
CA ASN A 252 -10.84 -11.01 -4.95
C ASN A 252 -10.14 -11.79 -3.83
N TYR A 253 -10.43 -11.45 -2.57
CA TYR A 253 -9.94 -12.18 -1.39
C TYR A 253 -10.18 -13.68 -1.47
N THR A 254 -11.27 -14.11 -2.11
CA THR A 254 -11.63 -15.52 -2.27
C THR A 254 -10.60 -16.32 -3.08
N GLU A 255 -9.77 -15.66 -3.86
CA GLU A 255 -8.68 -16.26 -4.64
C GLU A 255 -7.42 -16.52 -3.81
N LEU A 256 -7.35 -15.97 -2.58
CA LEU A 256 -6.22 -16.16 -1.69
C LEU A 256 -6.33 -17.47 -0.90
N PRO A 257 -5.17 -18.10 -0.61
CA PRO A 257 -3.81 -17.64 -0.88
C PRO A 257 -3.26 -18.01 -2.26
N GLU A 258 -3.94 -18.86 -3.03
CA GLU A 258 -3.46 -19.44 -4.29
C GLU A 258 -3.08 -18.38 -5.32
N ALA A 259 -3.81 -17.27 -5.37
CA ALA A 259 -3.54 -16.18 -6.29
C ALA A 259 -2.11 -15.61 -6.16
N ILE A 260 -1.46 -15.73 -4.98
CA ILE A 260 -0.12 -15.18 -4.74
C ILE A 260 0.91 -15.77 -5.71
N TRP A 261 0.90 -17.10 -5.89
CA TRP A 261 1.86 -17.82 -6.76
C TRP A 261 1.29 -18.22 -8.11
N THR A 262 0.06 -17.85 -8.41
CA THR A 262 -0.59 -18.07 -9.72
C THR A 262 -0.88 -16.74 -10.40
N THR A 263 -2.07 -16.20 -10.22
CA THR A 263 -2.59 -14.99 -10.88
C THR A 263 -1.71 -13.77 -10.65
N ILE A 264 -1.33 -13.49 -9.39
CA ILE A 264 -0.51 -12.32 -9.03
C ILE A 264 0.92 -12.49 -9.54
N ALA A 265 1.52 -13.67 -9.33
CA ALA A 265 2.86 -13.95 -9.82
C ALA A 265 2.94 -13.80 -11.34
N SER A 266 2.01 -14.40 -12.08
CA SER A 266 1.93 -14.26 -13.53
C SER A 266 1.75 -12.83 -13.98
N HIS A 267 0.86 -12.07 -13.34
CA HIS A 267 0.59 -10.66 -13.68
C HIS A 267 1.81 -9.76 -13.42
N PHE A 268 2.61 -10.05 -12.39
CA PHE A 268 3.86 -9.36 -12.10
C PHE A 268 5.07 -9.90 -12.88
N GLY A 269 4.86 -10.82 -13.83
CA GLY A 269 5.92 -11.42 -14.64
C GLY A 269 6.91 -12.26 -13.82
N MET A 270 6.49 -12.77 -12.66
CA MET A 270 7.35 -13.59 -11.80
C MET A 270 7.41 -15.03 -12.30
N GLN A 271 8.62 -15.55 -12.42
CA GLN A 271 8.86 -16.98 -12.60
C GLN A 271 9.29 -17.57 -11.26
N LEU A 272 8.36 -18.26 -10.60
CA LEU A 272 8.60 -18.85 -9.29
C LEU A 272 9.02 -20.31 -9.43
N SER A 273 10.11 -20.68 -8.75
CA SER A 273 10.51 -22.06 -8.60
C SER A 273 9.54 -22.84 -7.68
N PRO A 274 9.45 -24.16 -7.81
CA PRO A 274 8.67 -25.00 -6.87
C PRO A 274 9.09 -24.79 -5.40
N GLY A 275 10.38 -24.53 -5.15
CA GLY A 275 10.90 -24.23 -3.82
C GLY A 275 10.36 -22.92 -3.27
N GLU A 276 10.35 -21.83 -4.06
CA GLU A 276 9.76 -20.55 -3.65
C GLU A 276 8.27 -20.69 -3.33
N ILE A 277 7.52 -21.40 -4.17
CA ILE A 277 6.09 -21.67 -3.95
C ILE A 277 5.89 -22.44 -2.64
N ALA A 278 6.71 -23.44 -2.35
CA ALA A 278 6.61 -24.23 -1.12
C ALA A 278 6.84 -23.35 0.12
N VAL A 279 7.83 -22.47 0.10
CA VAL A 279 8.13 -21.53 1.21
C VAL A 279 7.00 -20.51 1.37
N MET A 280 6.45 -19.97 0.28
CA MET A 280 5.29 -19.07 0.31
C MET A 280 4.07 -19.77 0.92
N ARG A 281 3.76 -21.00 0.48
CA ARG A 281 2.65 -21.82 1.02
C ARG A 281 2.80 -22.08 2.51
N ASP A 282 4.01 -22.34 2.97
CA ASP A 282 4.26 -22.54 4.40
C ASP A 282 4.03 -21.26 5.21
N LYS A 283 4.53 -20.15 4.72
CA LYS A 283 4.37 -18.83 5.37
C LYS A 283 2.90 -18.45 5.53
N VAL A 284 2.08 -18.61 4.50
CA VAL A 284 0.67 -18.18 4.51
C VAL A 284 -0.26 -19.11 5.30
N LYS A 285 0.24 -20.22 5.85
CA LYS A 285 -0.49 -21.01 6.85
C LYS A 285 -0.67 -20.29 8.17
N PHE A 286 0.10 -19.23 8.40
CA PHE A 286 0.05 -18.44 9.62
C PHE A 286 -0.60 -17.08 9.38
N ASP A 287 -1.20 -16.53 10.43
CA ASP A 287 -1.78 -15.18 10.37
C ASP A 287 -0.69 -14.17 10.01
N ALA A 288 -1.01 -13.29 9.07
CA ALA A 288 -0.05 -12.35 8.52
C ALA A 288 0.36 -11.24 9.50
N LYS A 289 -0.36 -11.06 10.62
CA LYS A 289 -0.16 -9.99 11.61
C LYS A 289 0.17 -10.51 13.00
N VAL A 290 -0.22 -11.75 13.30
CA VAL A 290 -0.05 -12.35 14.62
C VAL A 290 0.90 -13.56 14.50
N PRO A 291 2.16 -13.43 14.90
CA PRO A 291 3.12 -14.51 14.81
C PRO A 291 2.65 -15.77 15.56
N GLY A 292 2.78 -16.94 14.91
CA GLY A 292 2.44 -18.23 15.49
C GLY A 292 0.95 -18.61 15.47
N LEU A 293 0.05 -17.68 15.15
CA LEU A 293 -1.35 -17.99 14.95
C LEU A 293 -1.56 -18.59 13.56
N ARG A 294 -2.29 -19.72 13.46
CA ARG A 294 -2.64 -20.29 12.16
C ARG A 294 -3.66 -19.41 11.46
N PHE A 295 -3.45 -19.19 10.17
CA PHE A 295 -4.43 -18.54 9.32
C PHE A 295 -5.67 -19.43 9.18
N THR A 296 -6.84 -18.86 9.42
CA THR A 296 -8.12 -19.49 9.15
C THR A 296 -8.96 -18.54 8.29
N ASN A 297 -9.68 -19.10 7.33
CA ASN A 297 -10.66 -18.31 6.59
C ASN A 297 -11.77 -17.88 7.56
N ASP A 298 -11.85 -16.57 7.78
CA ASP A 298 -12.76 -15.97 8.77
C ASP A 298 -14.03 -15.34 8.13
N SER A 299 -14.27 -15.59 6.84
CA SER A 299 -15.36 -14.99 6.06
C SER A 299 -16.73 -15.25 6.70
N GLU A 300 -17.05 -16.52 6.97
CA GLU A 300 -18.32 -16.88 7.57
C GLU A 300 -18.47 -16.31 8.99
N ALA A 301 -17.42 -16.36 9.80
CA ALA A 301 -17.41 -15.79 11.13
C ALA A 301 -17.63 -14.27 11.13
N LYS A 302 -17.05 -13.56 10.15
CA LYS A 302 -17.26 -12.13 9.97
C LYS A 302 -18.68 -11.80 9.55
N ARG A 303 -19.25 -12.54 8.59
CA ARG A 303 -20.65 -12.34 8.18
C ARG A 303 -21.62 -12.56 9.33
N ARG A 304 -21.44 -13.61 10.13
CA ARG A 304 -22.27 -13.87 11.31
C ARG A 304 -22.16 -12.79 12.39
N ARG A 305 -21.00 -12.14 12.54
CA ARG A 305 -20.78 -11.09 13.55
C ARG A 305 -21.12 -9.70 13.06
N ALA A 306 -21.34 -9.50 11.77
CA ALA A 306 -21.69 -8.20 11.22
C ALA A 306 -22.98 -7.68 11.87
N SER A 307 -22.96 -6.44 12.34
CA SER A 307 -24.17 -5.76 12.82
C SER A 307 -25.14 -5.50 11.66
N ALA A 308 -26.43 -5.36 11.96
CA ALA A 308 -27.42 -4.92 10.97
C ALA A 308 -27.03 -3.55 10.37
N HIS A 309 -26.42 -2.67 11.17
CA HIS A 309 -25.91 -1.39 10.71
C HIS A 309 -24.77 -1.56 9.68
N ALA A 310 -23.78 -2.40 9.96
CA ALA A 310 -22.71 -2.70 9.00
C ALA A 310 -23.25 -3.29 7.70
N ALA A 311 -24.20 -4.20 7.77
CA ALA A 311 -24.82 -4.79 6.58
C ALA A 311 -25.57 -3.73 5.73
N THR A 312 -26.33 -2.84 6.38
CA THR A 312 -27.02 -1.73 5.69
C THR A 312 -26.04 -0.78 5.01
N LEU A 313 -24.96 -0.41 5.69
CA LEU A 313 -23.93 0.48 5.11
C LEU A 313 -23.16 -0.21 3.96
N ALA A 314 -22.86 -1.50 4.11
CA ALA A 314 -22.24 -2.29 3.05
C ALA A 314 -23.09 -2.31 1.79
N GLU A 315 -24.38 -2.62 1.93
CA GLU A 315 -25.31 -2.64 0.79
C GLU A 315 -25.45 -1.27 0.13
N ARG A 316 -25.55 -0.20 0.94
CA ARG A 316 -25.75 1.16 0.43
C ARG A 316 -24.53 1.72 -0.29
N TRP A 317 -23.33 1.58 0.27
CA TRP A 317 -22.14 2.30 -0.17
C TRP A 317 -21.09 1.46 -0.90
N LEU A 318 -21.07 0.15 -0.70
CA LEU A 318 -20.01 -0.71 -1.20
C LEU A 318 -20.51 -1.77 -2.20
N ALA A 319 -21.72 -2.30 -2.00
CA ALA A 319 -22.21 -3.37 -2.85
C ALA A 319 -22.35 -2.99 -4.34
N PRO A 320 -22.74 -1.75 -4.72
CA PRO A 320 -22.76 -1.36 -6.13
C PRO A 320 -21.36 -1.46 -6.76
N VAL A 321 -20.35 -0.80 -6.19
CA VAL A 321 -18.99 -0.80 -6.74
C VAL A 321 -18.35 -2.18 -6.62
N TYR A 322 -18.70 -2.99 -5.62
CA TYR A 322 -18.23 -4.37 -5.50
C TYR A 322 -18.72 -5.23 -6.68
N ARG A 323 -19.99 -5.12 -7.08
CA ARG A 323 -20.53 -5.81 -8.25
C ARG A 323 -19.82 -5.41 -9.54
N ASP A 324 -19.48 -4.13 -9.68
CA ASP A 324 -18.74 -3.64 -10.85
C ASP A 324 -17.29 -4.15 -10.85
N LEU A 325 -16.62 -4.22 -9.69
CA LEU A 325 -15.30 -4.85 -9.55
C LEU A 325 -15.33 -6.34 -9.92
N GLU A 326 -16.37 -7.08 -9.52
CA GLU A 326 -16.53 -8.50 -9.89
C GLU A 326 -16.73 -8.66 -11.39
N ARG A 327 -17.49 -7.77 -12.03
CA ARG A 327 -17.65 -7.77 -13.49
C ARG A 327 -16.33 -7.52 -14.19
N ALA A 328 -15.62 -6.45 -13.80
CA ALA A 328 -14.33 -6.11 -14.38
C ALA A 328 -13.28 -7.22 -14.18
N ARG A 329 -13.24 -7.86 -13.00
CA ARG A 329 -12.38 -9.02 -12.74
C ARG A 329 -12.70 -10.20 -13.65
N THR A 330 -13.99 -10.50 -13.83
CA THR A 330 -14.42 -11.60 -14.70
C THR A 330 -14.03 -11.35 -16.16
N GLU A 331 -14.22 -10.13 -16.64
CA GLU A 331 -13.81 -9.71 -17.98
C GLU A 331 -12.28 -9.81 -18.17
N GLN A 332 -11.50 -9.41 -17.18
CA GLN A 332 -10.04 -9.56 -17.21
C GLN A 332 -9.57 -11.02 -17.23
N ASN A 333 -10.32 -11.93 -16.62
CA ASN A 333 -9.98 -13.36 -16.58
C ASN A 333 -10.46 -14.13 -17.84
N HIS A 334 -11.47 -13.59 -18.52
CA HIS A 334 -12.04 -14.15 -19.74
C HIS A 334 -12.13 -13.03 -20.80
N PRO A 335 -10.99 -12.55 -21.31
CA PRO A 335 -11.02 -11.54 -22.35
C PRO A 335 -11.86 -12.09 -23.50
N VAL A 336 -12.91 -11.36 -23.85
CA VAL A 336 -13.72 -11.70 -25.03
C VAL A 336 -12.74 -11.71 -26.20
N ALA A 337 -12.53 -12.90 -26.79
CA ALA A 337 -11.72 -13.02 -27.99
C ALA A 337 -12.23 -11.97 -28.98
N ASP A 338 -11.34 -11.10 -29.44
CA ASP A 338 -11.65 -10.06 -30.40
C ASP A 338 -12.54 -10.67 -31.50
N ARG A 339 -13.77 -10.21 -31.55
CA ARG A 339 -14.60 -10.47 -32.73
C ARG A 339 -13.95 -9.71 -33.87
N VAL A 340 -13.15 -10.44 -34.65
CA VAL A 340 -12.64 -10.03 -35.96
C VAL A 340 -13.83 -9.73 -36.89
#